data_f6328fa9223aadf78bef2c8250347ba1
#
_entry.id   f6328fa9223aadf78bef2c8250347ba1
#
_cell.length_a   1.000
_cell.length_b   1.000
_cell.length_c   1.000
_cell.angle_alpha   90.00
_cell.angle_beta   90.00
_cell.angle_gamma   90.00
#
_symmetry.space_group_name_H-M   'P 1'
#
loop_
_entity.id
_entity.type
_entity.pdbx_description
1 polymer ?
#
loop_
_entity_poly.entity_id
_entity_poly.type
_entity_poly.pdbx_seq_one_letter_code
_entity_poly.pdbx_strand_id
1 'polypeptide(L)'
;MRVLFMGTPEYALPSLRAVFGEHEIVGILTRADKPNRRGNKIEFSPVKMFALEHGIPVFQPEDMKDPALFEQLKALSPDISVVVAFGMMIPDAIIDLPKHNTINLHGSLLPKYRGAAPMQYSVLNGDPETGVSIMYVASRLDAGDVILRKSIPLGENETYGEVHDRLAELGAEALVEALGLIASGEVTKTPQDEAMVTVAPSISKEECVIDWSLPAAEVHNRIRGLSPIPGANTRLPDGKLLKIYRSEKVPGDYAGVPGEIVDLIKKKGPVVMTGKGAVCILSAKPEGKREMPGFEIVNGHYLNVGDRL
;
A
#
# COMPACT_ATOMS: atom_id res chain seq x y z
N MET A 1 5.60 18.57 -20.66
CA MET A 1 5.62 19.51 -19.50
C MET A 1 6.88 19.31 -18.68
N ARG A 2 7.27 20.33 -17.93
CA ARG A 2 8.34 20.28 -16.91
C ARG A 2 7.75 19.79 -15.60
N VAL A 3 8.12 18.62 -15.15
CA VAL A 3 7.50 17.93 -14.00
C VAL A 3 8.46 17.92 -12.82
N LEU A 4 7.99 18.37 -11.66
CA LEU A 4 8.62 18.15 -10.36
C LEU A 4 8.00 16.90 -9.73
N PHE A 5 8.79 15.83 -9.57
CA PHE A 5 8.28 14.56 -9.06
C PHE A 5 8.58 14.40 -7.55
N MET A 6 7.60 13.97 -6.78
CA MET A 6 7.72 13.74 -5.33
C MET A 6 7.33 12.29 -5.02
N GLY A 7 8.29 11.47 -4.61
CA GLY A 7 8.06 10.06 -4.31
C GLY A 7 9.19 9.43 -3.53
N THR A 8 8.93 8.26 -2.91
CA THR A 8 9.97 7.60 -2.10
C THR A 8 10.06 6.09 -2.35
N PRO A 9 9.00 5.27 -2.16
CA PRO A 9 9.07 3.82 -2.21
C PRO A 9 9.04 3.29 -3.65
N GLU A 10 9.23 1.99 -3.76
CA GLU A 10 9.17 1.24 -5.03
C GLU A 10 7.84 1.43 -5.77
N TYR A 11 6.73 1.59 -5.05
CA TYR A 11 5.42 1.92 -5.61
C TYR A 11 5.42 3.12 -6.55
N ALA A 12 6.31 4.10 -6.33
CA ALA A 12 6.41 5.28 -7.16
C ALA A 12 7.19 5.07 -8.47
N LEU A 13 7.96 3.97 -8.60
CA LEU A 13 8.83 3.76 -9.77
C LEU A 13 8.08 3.58 -11.11
N PRO A 14 7.00 2.78 -11.21
CA PRO A 14 6.25 2.68 -12.46
C PRO A 14 5.76 4.05 -12.94
N SER A 15 5.18 4.84 -12.04
CA SER A 15 4.74 6.22 -12.33
C SER A 15 5.90 7.13 -12.74
N LEU A 16 7.02 7.09 -12.02
CA LEU A 16 8.19 7.90 -12.33
C LEU A 16 8.75 7.57 -13.73
N ARG A 17 8.86 6.29 -14.07
CA ARG A 17 9.31 5.83 -15.39
C ARG A 17 8.38 6.27 -16.51
N ALA A 18 7.07 6.12 -16.30
CA ALA A 18 6.07 6.51 -17.28
C ALA A 18 6.10 8.03 -17.54
N VAL A 19 6.17 8.84 -16.48
CA VAL A 19 6.27 10.30 -16.60
C VAL A 19 7.60 10.71 -17.25
N PHE A 20 8.72 10.07 -16.92
CA PHE A 20 10.03 10.33 -17.51
C PHE A 20 10.05 10.01 -19.01
N GLY A 21 9.31 9.00 -19.46
CA GLY A 21 9.22 8.63 -20.88
C GLY A 21 8.51 9.69 -21.76
N GLU A 22 7.64 10.52 -21.18
CA GLU A 22 6.79 11.46 -21.91
C GLU A 22 7.02 12.93 -21.56
N HIS A 23 7.68 13.21 -20.43
CA HIS A 23 7.85 14.56 -19.89
C HIS A 23 9.27 14.80 -19.38
N GLU A 24 9.66 16.05 -19.26
CA GLU A 24 10.94 16.47 -18.66
C GLU A 24 10.80 16.46 -17.11
N ILE A 25 11.50 15.58 -16.43
CA ILE A 25 11.59 15.61 -14.95
C ILE A 25 12.68 16.61 -14.56
N VAL A 26 12.28 17.77 -14.06
CA VAL A 26 13.20 18.88 -13.72
C VAL A 26 13.82 18.73 -12.34
N GLY A 27 13.25 17.90 -11.50
CA GLY A 27 13.76 17.59 -10.16
C GLY A 27 12.93 16.52 -9.47
N ILE A 28 13.53 15.89 -8.51
CA ILE A 28 12.89 14.84 -7.69
C ILE A 28 13.03 15.18 -6.21
N LEU A 29 11.90 15.22 -5.49
CA LEU A 29 11.89 15.21 -4.04
C LEU A 29 11.67 13.80 -3.53
N THR A 30 12.51 13.36 -2.60
CA THR A 30 12.37 12.08 -1.90
C THR A 30 12.79 12.24 -0.44
N ARG A 31 12.36 11.32 0.41
CA ARG A 31 12.73 11.36 1.84
C ARG A 31 14.23 11.19 2.02
N ALA A 32 14.74 11.72 3.14
CA ALA A 32 16.13 11.54 3.53
C ALA A 32 16.51 10.05 3.63
N ASP A 33 17.75 9.74 3.25
CA ASP A 33 18.29 8.39 3.34
C ASP A 33 18.28 7.90 4.78
N LYS A 34 17.95 6.62 4.98
CA LYS A 34 17.94 6.00 6.30
C LYS A 34 18.92 4.83 6.35
N PRO A 35 19.61 4.63 7.49
CA PRO A 35 20.36 3.41 7.70
C PRO A 35 19.43 2.20 7.63
N ASN A 36 19.83 1.14 6.97
CA ASN A 36 19.09 -0.10 6.98
C ASN A 36 19.08 -0.72 8.38
N ARG A 37 18.04 -1.53 8.67
CA ARG A 37 17.87 -2.19 9.98
C ARG A 37 18.92 -3.27 10.28
N ARG A 38 19.75 -3.65 9.29
CA ARG A 38 20.74 -4.73 9.38
C ARG A 38 22.13 -4.26 8.99
N GLY A 39 22.74 -3.36 9.79
CA GLY A 39 24.15 -3.05 9.61
C GLY A 39 24.53 -1.62 9.31
N ASN A 40 23.67 -0.64 9.56
CA ASN A 40 23.93 0.80 9.40
C ASN A 40 24.40 1.25 7.99
N LYS A 41 24.25 0.43 6.95
CA LYS A 41 24.45 0.90 5.58
C LYS A 41 23.33 1.85 5.19
N ILE A 42 23.71 3.01 4.66
CA ILE A 42 22.75 3.95 4.07
C ILE A 42 22.17 3.30 2.81
N GLU A 43 20.86 3.13 2.78
CA GLU A 43 20.14 2.67 1.59
C GLU A 43 19.40 3.86 0.97
N PHE A 44 19.67 4.11 -0.31
CA PHE A 44 18.96 5.11 -1.08
C PHE A 44 17.54 4.64 -1.40
N SER A 45 16.60 5.57 -1.44
CA SER A 45 15.25 5.24 -1.90
C SER A 45 15.28 4.78 -3.37
N PRO A 46 14.37 3.89 -3.80
CA PRO A 46 14.24 3.50 -5.20
C PRO A 46 14.14 4.70 -6.15
N VAL A 47 13.37 5.71 -5.77
CA VAL A 47 13.20 6.95 -6.53
C VAL A 47 14.53 7.75 -6.63
N LYS A 48 15.33 7.81 -5.55
CA LYS A 48 16.66 8.43 -5.59
C LYS A 48 17.61 7.67 -6.51
N MET A 49 17.60 6.34 -6.45
CA MET A 49 18.43 5.51 -7.33
C MET A 49 18.14 5.81 -8.80
N PHE A 50 16.86 5.86 -9.17
CA PHE A 50 16.45 6.24 -10.52
C PHE A 50 16.94 7.64 -10.91
N ALA A 51 16.80 8.62 -10.03
CA ALA A 51 17.23 9.99 -10.29
C ALA A 51 18.73 10.08 -10.56
N LEU A 52 19.56 9.40 -9.76
CA LEU A 52 21.01 9.37 -9.93
C LEU A 52 21.43 8.70 -11.23
N GLU A 53 20.77 7.61 -11.63
CA GLU A 53 21.02 6.91 -12.88
C GLU A 53 20.75 7.79 -14.10
N HIS A 54 19.76 8.69 -14.02
CA HIS A 54 19.34 9.56 -15.13
C HIS A 54 19.85 11.01 -15.01
N GLY A 55 20.70 11.31 -14.02
CA GLY A 55 21.27 12.65 -13.82
C GLY A 55 20.24 13.71 -13.43
N ILE A 56 19.12 13.33 -12.82
CA ILE A 56 18.05 14.23 -12.38
C ILE A 56 18.39 14.83 -11.02
N PRO A 57 18.24 16.17 -10.81
CA PRO A 57 18.45 16.79 -9.50
C PRO A 57 17.60 16.17 -8.40
N VAL A 58 18.21 15.84 -7.25
CA VAL A 58 17.54 15.22 -6.11
C VAL A 58 17.53 16.19 -4.93
N PHE A 59 16.36 16.36 -4.33
CA PHE A 59 16.14 17.14 -3.12
C PHE A 59 15.64 16.22 -2.00
N GLN A 60 16.31 16.26 -0.85
CA GLN A 60 15.98 15.46 0.33
C GLN A 60 15.81 16.37 1.56
N PRO A 61 14.74 17.19 1.60
CA PRO A 61 14.56 18.14 2.68
C PRO A 61 14.27 17.44 4.01
N GLU A 62 14.83 17.95 5.09
CA GLU A 62 14.44 17.62 6.45
C GLU A 62 13.17 18.37 6.85
N ASP A 63 13.02 19.61 6.38
CA ASP A 63 11.84 20.45 6.56
C ASP A 63 11.33 20.96 5.19
N MET A 64 10.10 20.62 4.86
CA MET A 64 9.42 21.09 3.64
C MET A 64 9.07 22.58 3.67
N LYS A 65 9.20 23.24 4.82
CA LYS A 65 8.95 24.70 4.99
C LYS A 65 10.21 25.55 4.86
N ASP A 66 11.37 24.94 4.60
CA ASP A 66 12.62 25.68 4.41
C ASP A 66 12.49 26.66 3.23
N PRO A 67 12.67 27.98 3.44
CA PRO A 67 12.63 28.97 2.37
C PRO A 67 13.69 28.73 1.26
N ALA A 68 14.84 28.18 1.63
CA ALA A 68 15.88 27.86 0.65
C ALA A 68 15.44 26.73 -0.30
N LEU A 69 14.73 25.72 0.21
CA LEU A 69 14.12 24.67 -0.62
C LEU A 69 13.11 25.30 -1.60
N PHE A 70 12.22 26.17 -1.10
CA PHE A 70 11.22 26.83 -1.96
C PHE A 70 11.85 27.57 -3.13
N GLU A 71 12.89 28.39 -2.88
CA GLU A 71 13.60 29.13 -3.95
C GLU A 71 14.31 28.18 -4.93
N GLN A 72 14.88 27.08 -4.47
CA GLN A 72 15.48 26.06 -5.32
C GLN A 72 14.43 25.43 -6.25
N LEU A 73 13.26 25.02 -5.71
CA LEU A 73 12.19 24.43 -6.50
C LEU A 73 11.58 25.40 -7.48
N LYS A 74 11.42 26.66 -7.08
CA LYS A 74 10.94 27.75 -7.94
C LYS A 74 11.88 28.01 -9.11
N ALA A 75 13.19 27.95 -8.89
CA ALA A 75 14.20 28.11 -9.95
C ALA A 75 14.10 27.01 -11.02
N LEU A 76 13.58 25.82 -10.69
CA LEU A 76 13.33 24.77 -11.66
C LEU A 76 12.18 25.10 -12.63
N SER A 77 11.33 26.06 -12.28
CA SER A 77 10.16 26.47 -13.08
C SER A 77 9.31 25.29 -13.55
N PRO A 78 8.78 24.46 -12.63
CA PRO A 78 7.95 23.33 -13.02
C PRO A 78 6.59 23.78 -13.55
N ASP A 79 6.09 23.10 -14.60
CA ASP A 79 4.72 23.30 -15.07
C ASP A 79 3.71 22.64 -14.15
N ILE A 80 4.06 21.47 -13.59
CA ILE A 80 3.23 20.67 -12.70
C ILE A 80 4.10 19.90 -11.70
N SER A 81 3.55 19.66 -10.51
CA SER A 81 4.12 18.70 -9.55
C SER A 81 3.29 17.44 -9.50
N VAL A 82 3.98 16.29 -9.37
CA VAL A 82 3.38 14.96 -9.27
C VAL A 82 3.83 14.30 -7.97
N VAL A 83 2.88 13.85 -7.18
CA VAL A 83 3.11 13.18 -5.89
C VAL A 83 2.70 11.73 -5.98
N VAL A 84 3.60 10.81 -5.62
CA VAL A 84 3.32 9.37 -5.53
C VAL A 84 4.00 8.81 -4.28
N ALA A 85 3.23 8.54 -3.24
CA ALA A 85 3.71 7.94 -1.99
C ALA A 85 4.96 8.67 -1.41
N PHE A 86 4.92 9.99 -1.36
CA PHE A 86 6.06 10.81 -0.89
C PHE A 86 6.28 10.70 0.61
N GLY A 87 5.19 10.66 1.40
CA GLY A 87 5.22 10.43 2.85
C GLY A 87 5.65 11.62 3.70
N MET A 88 5.57 12.84 3.17
CA MET A 88 5.72 14.10 3.90
C MET A 88 4.55 15.04 3.58
N MET A 89 4.19 15.90 4.55
CA MET A 89 3.22 16.97 4.31
C MET A 89 3.86 18.04 3.42
N ILE A 90 3.13 18.45 2.39
CA ILE A 90 3.58 19.46 1.42
C ILE A 90 2.90 20.78 1.77
N PRO A 91 3.66 21.85 2.04
CA PRO A 91 3.10 23.18 2.30
C PRO A 91 2.36 23.75 1.08
N ASP A 92 1.31 24.53 1.32
CA ASP A 92 0.49 25.16 0.27
C ASP A 92 1.35 25.95 -0.74
N ALA A 93 2.38 26.67 -0.26
CA ALA A 93 3.30 27.41 -1.13
C ALA A 93 4.01 26.52 -2.17
N ILE A 94 4.31 25.24 -1.84
CA ILE A 94 4.90 24.28 -2.78
C ILE A 94 3.81 23.62 -3.63
N ILE A 95 2.63 23.38 -3.06
CA ILE A 95 1.48 22.85 -3.81
C ILE A 95 1.10 23.77 -4.97
N ASP A 96 1.06 25.09 -4.70
CA ASP A 96 0.63 26.11 -5.64
C ASP A 96 1.77 26.65 -6.53
N LEU A 97 3.02 26.21 -6.31
CA LEU A 97 4.19 26.68 -7.05
C LEU A 97 4.10 26.44 -8.55
N PRO A 98 3.70 25.24 -9.05
CA PRO A 98 3.62 24.98 -10.48
C PRO A 98 2.39 25.63 -11.12
N LYS A 99 2.51 26.00 -12.41
CA LYS A 99 1.42 26.59 -13.19
C LYS A 99 0.12 25.77 -13.17
N HIS A 100 0.24 24.44 -13.22
CA HIS A 100 -0.90 23.50 -13.21
C HIS A 100 -1.13 22.86 -11.84
N ASN A 101 -0.61 23.47 -10.77
CA ASN A 101 -0.68 22.99 -9.39
C ASN A 101 0.01 21.62 -9.18
N THR A 102 -0.35 20.95 -8.11
CA THR A 102 0.20 19.65 -7.72
C THR A 102 -0.88 18.59 -7.76
N ILE A 103 -0.60 17.47 -8.39
CA ILE A 103 -1.49 16.30 -8.42
C ILE A 103 -0.89 15.13 -7.63
N ASN A 104 -1.75 14.26 -7.12
CA ASN A 104 -1.36 13.08 -6.37
C ASN A 104 -2.01 11.82 -6.93
N LEU A 105 -1.23 10.73 -7.01
CA LEU A 105 -1.73 9.39 -7.24
C LEU A 105 -2.08 8.76 -5.89
N HIS A 106 -3.37 8.54 -5.65
CA HIS A 106 -3.89 7.90 -4.44
C HIS A 106 -4.35 6.47 -4.71
N GLY A 107 -3.98 5.54 -3.84
CA GLY A 107 -4.20 4.10 -4.00
C GLY A 107 -5.60 3.62 -3.59
N SER A 108 -6.64 4.37 -3.91
CA SER A 108 -8.05 3.97 -3.75
C SER A 108 -8.96 4.69 -4.74
N LEU A 109 -10.22 4.23 -4.80
CA LEU A 109 -11.32 4.92 -5.48
C LEU A 109 -11.91 5.98 -4.55
N LEU A 110 -11.29 7.19 -4.53
CA LEU A 110 -11.79 8.30 -3.74
C LEU A 110 -13.27 8.62 -4.06
N PRO A 111 -14.09 8.99 -3.05
CA PRO A 111 -13.72 9.46 -1.72
C PRO A 111 -13.53 8.35 -0.67
N LYS A 112 -13.58 7.07 -1.04
CA LYS A 112 -13.26 5.99 -0.09
C LYS A 112 -11.78 5.94 0.24
N TYR A 113 -11.47 5.65 1.52
CA TYR A 113 -10.11 5.35 1.99
C TYR A 113 -9.13 6.50 1.86
N ARG A 114 -9.52 7.73 2.25
CA ARG A 114 -8.55 8.81 2.48
C ARG A 114 -7.56 8.42 3.57
N GLY A 115 -6.27 8.64 3.39
CA GLY A 115 -5.24 8.41 4.41
C GLY A 115 -4.09 7.52 3.98
N ALA A 116 -3.43 6.89 4.97
CA ALA A 116 -2.11 6.30 4.81
C ALA A 116 -2.10 4.86 4.26
N ALA A 117 -3.22 4.11 4.40
CA ALA A 117 -3.26 2.67 4.09
C ALA A 117 -4.45 2.27 3.17
N PRO A 118 -4.77 3.06 2.10
CA PRO A 118 -5.97 2.84 1.29
C PRO A 118 -6.06 1.45 0.68
N MET A 119 -4.95 0.93 0.16
CA MET A 119 -4.88 -0.39 -0.49
C MET A 119 -5.13 -1.53 0.50
N GLN A 120 -4.56 -1.43 1.71
CA GLN A 120 -4.81 -2.43 2.75
C GLN A 120 -6.28 -2.47 3.14
N TYR A 121 -6.90 -1.30 3.34
CA TYR A 121 -8.29 -1.24 3.78
C TYR A 121 -9.28 -1.75 2.74
N SER A 122 -9.04 -1.59 1.44
CA SER A 122 -9.89 -2.20 0.42
C SER A 122 -9.87 -3.74 0.50
N VAL A 123 -8.69 -4.32 0.77
CA VAL A 123 -8.54 -5.78 0.93
C VAL A 123 -9.09 -6.26 2.27
N LEU A 124 -8.82 -5.54 3.37
CA LEU A 124 -9.32 -5.85 4.72
C LEU A 124 -10.85 -5.86 4.78
N ASN A 125 -11.50 -4.95 4.07
CA ASN A 125 -12.95 -4.85 4.01
C ASN A 125 -13.56 -5.84 3.01
N GLY A 126 -12.75 -6.53 2.20
CA GLY A 126 -13.23 -7.47 1.20
C GLY A 126 -14.04 -6.82 0.09
N ASP A 127 -13.65 -5.60 -0.32
CA ASP A 127 -14.31 -4.91 -1.42
C ASP A 127 -14.23 -5.76 -2.70
N PRO A 128 -15.23 -5.73 -3.57
CA PRO A 128 -15.23 -6.47 -4.84
C PRO A 128 -14.28 -5.88 -5.87
N GLU A 129 -13.95 -4.60 -5.74
CA GLU A 129 -13.00 -3.86 -6.59
C GLU A 129 -12.20 -2.86 -5.77
N THR A 130 -11.05 -2.49 -6.30
CA THR A 130 -10.21 -1.41 -5.82
C THR A 130 -9.69 -0.60 -7.00
N GLY A 131 -8.85 0.40 -6.77
CA GLY A 131 -8.32 1.19 -7.88
C GLY A 131 -7.43 2.33 -7.41
N VAL A 132 -7.21 3.25 -8.33
CA VAL A 132 -6.44 4.46 -8.12
C VAL A 132 -7.25 5.70 -8.48
N SER A 133 -6.92 6.81 -7.84
CA SER A 133 -7.46 8.14 -8.18
C SER A 133 -6.32 9.12 -8.39
N ILE A 134 -6.36 9.87 -9.49
CA ILE A 134 -5.53 11.05 -9.67
C ILE A 134 -6.35 12.26 -9.23
N MET A 135 -5.82 13.03 -8.31
CA MET A 135 -6.50 14.20 -7.74
C MET A 135 -5.56 15.38 -7.58
N TYR A 136 -6.08 16.58 -7.53
CA TYR A 136 -5.33 17.74 -7.07
C TYR A 136 -5.02 17.64 -5.58
N VAL A 137 -3.81 18.03 -5.19
CA VAL A 137 -3.46 18.12 -3.77
C VAL A 137 -4.15 19.33 -3.16
N ALA A 138 -4.70 19.16 -1.98
CA ALA A 138 -5.36 20.22 -1.20
C ALA A 138 -4.80 20.25 0.22
N SER A 139 -5.09 21.32 0.96
CA SER A 139 -4.66 21.49 2.36
C SER A 139 -5.25 20.42 3.31
N ARG A 140 -6.43 19.88 2.99
CA ARG A 140 -7.01 18.72 3.69
C ARG A 140 -6.53 17.44 3.05
N LEU A 141 -6.15 16.46 3.88
CA LEU A 141 -5.61 15.16 3.44
C LEU A 141 -6.56 14.46 2.46
N ASP A 142 -6.05 14.14 1.28
CA ASP A 142 -6.72 13.42 0.18
C ASP A 142 -8.12 13.94 -0.19
N ALA A 143 -8.39 15.23 0.03
CA ALA A 143 -9.70 15.84 -0.15
C ALA A 143 -9.83 16.71 -1.43
N GLY A 144 -8.80 16.78 -2.24
CA GLY A 144 -8.82 17.58 -3.49
C GLY A 144 -9.72 16.97 -4.57
N ASP A 145 -10.02 17.80 -5.57
CA ASP A 145 -10.86 17.38 -6.70
C ASP A 145 -10.20 16.25 -7.49
N VAL A 146 -10.99 15.24 -7.82
CA VAL A 146 -10.52 14.08 -8.58
C VAL A 146 -10.58 14.38 -10.08
N ILE A 147 -9.49 14.09 -10.77
CA ILE A 147 -9.34 14.20 -12.23
C ILE A 147 -9.78 12.92 -12.91
N LEU A 148 -9.31 11.77 -12.39
CA LEU A 148 -9.47 10.47 -13.03
C LEU A 148 -9.50 9.37 -11.97
N ARG A 149 -10.32 8.32 -12.23
CA ARG A 149 -10.29 7.06 -11.48
C ARG A 149 -10.12 5.90 -12.44
N LYS A 150 -9.33 4.91 -12.05
CA LYS A 150 -9.28 3.60 -12.72
C LYS A 150 -9.49 2.51 -11.69
N SER A 151 -10.35 1.54 -11.99
CA SER A 151 -10.66 0.41 -11.10
C SER A 151 -10.19 -0.91 -11.67
N ILE A 152 -9.93 -1.86 -10.78
CA ILE A 152 -9.66 -3.27 -11.07
C ILE A 152 -10.47 -4.16 -10.13
N PRO A 153 -10.92 -5.34 -10.57
CA PRO A 153 -11.52 -6.30 -9.67
C PRO A 153 -10.52 -6.80 -8.65
N LEU A 154 -10.98 -7.01 -7.42
CA LEU A 154 -10.18 -7.57 -6.32
C LEU A 154 -10.42 -9.08 -6.25
N GLY A 155 -9.35 -9.87 -6.43
CA GLY A 155 -9.41 -11.33 -6.33
C GLY A 155 -9.69 -11.81 -4.92
N GLU A 156 -10.44 -12.92 -4.79
CA GLU A 156 -10.85 -13.46 -3.50
C GLU A 156 -9.69 -13.79 -2.56
N ASN A 157 -8.59 -14.32 -3.10
CA ASN A 157 -7.40 -14.71 -2.35
C ASN A 157 -6.21 -13.78 -2.57
N GLU A 158 -6.43 -12.67 -3.29
CA GLU A 158 -5.39 -11.71 -3.62
C GLU A 158 -4.93 -10.96 -2.37
N THR A 159 -3.62 -10.91 -2.16
CA THR A 159 -3.01 -10.23 -1.03
C THR A 159 -2.83 -8.73 -1.30
N TYR A 160 -2.69 -7.94 -0.24
CA TYR A 160 -2.31 -6.52 -0.36
C TYR A 160 -1.05 -6.32 -1.23
N GLY A 161 -0.04 -7.18 -1.09
CA GLY A 161 1.18 -7.07 -1.90
C GLY A 161 0.92 -7.22 -3.40
N GLU A 162 0.08 -8.19 -3.79
CA GLU A 162 -0.31 -8.39 -5.19
C GLU A 162 -1.17 -7.22 -5.71
N VAL A 163 -2.09 -6.70 -4.89
CA VAL A 163 -2.88 -5.52 -5.20
C VAL A 163 -2.00 -4.28 -5.36
N HIS A 164 -1.04 -4.07 -4.44
CA HIS A 164 -0.08 -2.97 -4.48
C HIS A 164 0.67 -2.93 -5.82
N ASP A 165 1.19 -4.07 -6.28
CA ASP A 165 1.96 -4.14 -7.53
C ASP A 165 1.07 -3.83 -8.74
N ARG A 166 -0.15 -4.38 -8.78
CA ARG A 166 -1.13 -4.07 -9.85
C ARG A 166 -1.54 -2.60 -9.86
N LEU A 167 -1.75 -2.00 -8.67
CA LEU A 167 -2.12 -0.59 -8.58
C LEU A 167 -0.97 0.35 -8.89
N ALA A 168 0.29 -0.07 -8.72
CA ALA A 168 1.45 0.71 -9.15
C ALA A 168 1.49 0.88 -10.68
N GLU A 169 1.23 -0.19 -11.42
CA GLU A 169 1.16 -0.14 -12.89
C GLU A 169 -0.08 0.62 -13.37
N LEU A 170 -1.26 0.32 -12.82
CA LEU A 170 -2.50 1.03 -13.15
C LEU A 170 -2.39 2.53 -12.85
N GLY A 171 -1.70 2.88 -11.77
CA GLY A 171 -1.45 4.26 -11.35
C GLY A 171 -0.55 5.00 -12.33
N ALA A 172 0.46 4.34 -12.89
CA ALA A 172 1.33 4.91 -13.91
C ALA A 172 0.53 5.27 -15.18
N GLU A 173 -0.32 4.35 -15.66
CA GLU A 173 -1.22 4.61 -16.80
C GLU A 173 -2.18 5.77 -16.51
N ALA A 174 -2.83 5.75 -15.34
CA ALA A 174 -3.77 6.80 -14.95
C ALA A 174 -3.10 8.18 -14.84
N LEU A 175 -1.86 8.20 -14.36
CA LEU A 175 -1.11 9.44 -14.20
C LEU A 175 -0.74 10.06 -15.55
N VAL A 176 -0.25 9.27 -16.50
CA VAL A 176 0.06 9.75 -17.87
C VAL A 176 -1.19 10.29 -18.56
N GLU A 177 -2.32 9.58 -18.45
CA GLU A 177 -3.61 10.04 -18.98
C GLU A 177 -4.05 11.36 -18.35
N ALA A 178 -3.97 11.51 -17.03
CA ALA A 178 -4.31 12.73 -16.32
C ALA A 178 -3.39 13.91 -16.74
N LEU A 179 -2.09 13.67 -16.91
CA LEU A 179 -1.15 14.67 -17.40
C LEU A 179 -1.47 15.13 -18.83
N GLY A 180 -1.91 14.21 -19.69
CA GLY A 180 -2.41 14.50 -21.03
C GLY A 180 -3.63 15.43 -21.03
N LEU A 181 -4.63 15.12 -20.20
CA LEU A 181 -5.84 15.94 -20.02
C LEU A 181 -5.50 17.34 -19.49
N ILE A 182 -4.56 17.45 -18.57
CA ILE A 182 -4.13 18.74 -18.03
C ILE A 182 -3.39 19.55 -19.11
N ALA A 183 -2.52 18.91 -19.89
CA ALA A 183 -1.75 19.57 -20.95
C ALA A 183 -2.64 20.09 -22.08
N SER A 184 -3.70 19.35 -22.46
CA SER A 184 -4.68 19.76 -23.48
C SER A 184 -5.68 20.81 -22.97
N GLY A 185 -5.79 21.00 -21.65
CA GLY A 185 -6.82 21.86 -21.05
C GLY A 185 -8.21 21.22 -20.97
N GLU A 186 -8.32 19.93 -21.23
CA GLU A 186 -9.58 19.15 -21.21
C GLU A 186 -9.89 18.53 -19.84
N VAL A 187 -9.13 18.87 -18.82
CA VAL A 187 -9.28 18.31 -17.47
C VAL A 187 -10.61 18.71 -16.84
N THR A 188 -11.36 17.72 -16.36
CA THR A 188 -12.56 17.95 -15.54
C THR A 188 -12.22 17.70 -14.08
N LYS A 189 -12.55 18.66 -13.23
CA LYS A 189 -12.36 18.57 -11.77
C LYS A 189 -13.67 18.09 -11.13
N THR A 190 -13.64 16.93 -10.50
CA THR A 190 -14.80 16.36 -9.81
C THR A 190 -14.63 16.49 -8.29
N PRO A 191 -15.39 17.37 -7.62
CA PRO A 191 -15.39 17.44 -6.16
C PRO A 191 -15.75 16.09 -5.54
N GLN A 192 -15.14 15.78 -4.41
CA GLN A 192 -15.46 14.56 -3.68
C GLN A 192 -16.73 14.75 -2.85
N ASP A 193 -17.63 13.76 -2.86
CA ASP A 193 -18.81 13.76 -2.00
C ASP A 193 -18.41 13.42 -0.56
N GLU A 194 -18.49 14.40 0.34
CA GLU A 194 -18.11 14.27 1.76
C GLU A 194 -18.97 13.23 2.51
N ALA A 195 -20.19 12.92 2.03
CA ALA A 195 -21.05 11.89 2.64
C ALA A 195 -20.54 10.46 2.36
N MET A 196 -19.71 10.29 1.33
CA MET A 196 -19.16 8.99 0.93
C MET A 196 -17.74 8.75 1.40
N VAL A 197 -17.17 9.71 2.15
CA VAL A 197 -15.79 9.61 2.64
C VAL A 197 -15.65 8.50 3.66
N THR A 198 -14.64 7.66 3.46
CA THR A 198 -14.12 6.76 4.48
C THR A 198 -12.63 7.02 4.68
N VAL A 199 -12.11 6.68 5.86
CA VAL A 199 -10.70 6.90 6.21
C VAL A 199 -9.94 5.58 6.30
N ALA A 200 -8.66 5.62 5.93
CA ALA A 200 -7.73 4.50 5.98
C ALA A 200 -6.45 4.92 6.73
N PRO A 201 -6.47 4.93 8.06
CA PRO A 201 -5.31 5.30 8.86
C PRO A 201 -4.17 4.29 8.69
N SER A 202 -2.99 4.59 9.22
CA SER A 202 -1.89 3.64 9.28
C SER A 202 -2.28 2.43 10.13
N ILE A 203 -1.95 1.23 9.65
CA ILE A 203 -2.21 -0.02 10.37
C ILE A 203 -1.36 -0.07 11.65
N SER A 204 -2.01 -0.24 12.79
CA SER A 204 -1.37 -0.40 14.09
C SER A 204 -0.87 -1.83 14.31
N LYS A 205 -0.03 -2.03 15.35
CA LYS A 205 0.44 -3.38 15.70
C LYS A 205 -0.69 -4.25 16.25
N GLU A 206 -1.62 -3.65 16.93
CA GLU A 206 -2.80 -4.27 17.53
C GLU A 206 -3.73 -4.82 16.45
N GLU A 207 -3.91 -4.08 15.35
CA GLU A 207 -4.69 -4.52 14.20
C GLU A 207 -4.07 -5.70 13.45
N CYS A 208 -2.77 -5.97 13.67
CA CYS A 208 -2.12 -7.13 13.08
C CYS A 208 -2.45 -8.45 13.80
N VAL A 209 -2.99 -8.41 15.00
CA VAL A 209 -3.39 -9.62 15.75
C VAL A 209 -4.67 -10.19 15.14
N ILE A 210 -4.66 -11.50 14.89
CA ILE A 210 -5.83 -12.20 14.35
C ILE A 210 -6.81 -12.46 15.48
N ASP A 211 -8.05 -11.98 15.31
CA ASP A 211 -9.18 -12.36 16.15
C ASP A 211 -9.89 -13.55 15.52
N TRP A 212 -9.63 -14.74 16.04
CA TRP A 212 -10.21 -15.98 15.55
C TRP A 212 -11.73 -16.10 15.82
N SER A 213 -12.29 -15.25 16.67
CA SER A 213 -13.74 -15.23 16.95
C SER A 213 -14.57 -14.61 15.82
N LEU A 214 -13.93 -13.94 14.87
CA LEU A 214 -14.57 -13.36 13.70
C LEU A 214 -14.92 -14.44 12.65
N PRO A 215 -15.83 -14.16 11.69
CA PRO A 215 -16.14 -15.05 10.58
C PRO A 215 -14.90 -15.35 9.71
N ALA A 216 -14.87 -16.52 9.07
CA ALA A 216 -13.76 -16.96 8.20
C ALA A 216 -13.43 -15.93 7.09
N ALA A 217 -14.43 -15.23 6.56
CA ALA A 217 -14.22 -14.19 5.55
C ALA A 217 -13.41 -13.00 6.10
N GLU A 218 -13.70 -12.57 7.33
CA GLU A 218 -13.00 -11.45 7.97
C GLU A 218 -11.58 -11.85 8.39
N VAL A 219 -11.41 -13.05 8.95
CA VAL A 219 -10.09 -13.62 9.27
C VAL A 219 -9.23 -13.74 8.01
N HIS A 220 -9.79 -14.27 6.94
CA HIS A 220 -9.12 -14.40 5.65
C HIS A 220 -8.72 -13.02 5.08
N ASN A 221 -9.63 -12.06 5.09
CA ASN A 221 -9.36 -10.69 4.65
C ASN A 221 -8.29 -10.01 5.51
N ARG A 222 -8.27 -10.25 6.83
CA ARG A 222 -7.22 -9.77 7.74
C ARG A 222 -5.86 -10.32 7.32
N ILE A 223 -5.76 -11.62 7.07
CA ILE A 223 -4.52 -12.26 6.68
C ILE A 223 -4.02 -11.69 5.34
N ARG A 224 -4.85 -11.70 4.30
CA ARG A 224 -4.45 -11.25 2.97
C ARG A 224 -4.24 -9.75 2.87
N GLY A 225 -5.02 -8.94 3.61
CA GLY A 225 -4.94 -7.48 3.61
C GLY A 225 -3.69 -6.93 4.32
N LEU A 226 -3.07 -7.73 5.18
CA LEU A 226 -1.83 -7.39 5.86
C LEU A 226 -0.59 -8.09 5.27
N SER A 227 -0.74 -8.90 4.24
CA SER A 227 0.35 -9.66 3.61
C SER A 227 0.95 -8.91 2.42
N PRO A 228 2.27 -8.82 2.30
CA PRO A 228 3.29 -9.41 3.19
C PRO A 228 3.65 -8.54 4.39
N ILE A 229 3.29 -7.28 4.41
CA ILE A 229 3.68 -6.30 5.43
C ILE A 229 2.46 -5.51 5.90
N PRO A 230 2.23 -5.41 7.22
CA PRO A 230 3.08 -5.84 8.35
C PRO A 230 3.00 -7.33 8.67
N GLY A 231 2.04 -8.07 8.12
CA GLY A 231 1.76 -9.48 8.34
C GLY A 231 0.82 -9.72 9.53
N ALA A 232 -0.32 -10.38 9.29
CA ALA A 232 -1.22 -10.80 10.33
C ALA A 232 -0.54 -11.83 11.24
N ASN A 233 -0.82 -11.81 12.53
CA ASN A 233 -0.11 -12.64 13.47
C ASN A 233 -1.01 -13.21 14.57
N THR A 234 -0.55 -14.32 15.14
CA THR A 234 -1.11 -14.99 16.30
C THR A 234 0.04 -15.61 17.12
N ARG A 235 -0.28 -16.39 18.15
CA ARG A 235 0.72 -17.11 18.93
C ARG A 235 0.56 -18.60 18.77
N LEU A 236 1.69 -19.29 18.69
CA LEU A 236 1.78 -20.75 18.81
C LEU A 236 1.46 -21.21 20.24
N PRO A 237 1.13 -22.50 20.48
CA PRO A 237 0.88 -23.03 21.82
C PRO A 237 2.05 -22.81 22.79
N ASP A 238 3.29 -22.72 22.31
CA ASP A 238 4.47 -22.41 23.12
C ASP A 238 4.67 -20.89 23.39
N GLY A 239 3.72 -20.05 22.97
CA GLY A 239 3.71 -18.61 23.14
C GLY A 239 4.50 -17.80 22.12
N LYS A 240 5.26 -18.44 21.21
CA LYS A 240 6.01 -17.78 20.16
C LYS A 240 5.11 -17.16 19.10
N LEU A 241 5.59 -16.10 18.46
CA LEU A 241 4.87 -15.42 17.40
C LEU A 241 4.79 -16.29 16.13
N LEU A 242 3.59 -16.37 15.55
CA LEU A 242 3.36 -16.92 14.22
C LEU A 242 2.79 -15.82 13.33
N LYS A 243 3.50 -15.42 12.28
CA LYS A 243 2.94 -14.57 11.22
C LYS A 243 2.31 -15.45 10.15
N ILE A 244 1.11 -15.09 9.70
CA ILE A 244 0.38 -15.80 8.65
C ILE A 244 0.28 -14.87 7.44
N TYR A 245 0.70 -15.36 6.28
CA TYR A 245 0.77 -14.55 5.06
C TYR A 245 -0.27 -14.95 4.02
N ARG A 246 -0.64 -16.24 3.98
CA ARG A 246 -1.67 -16.73 3.06
C ARG A 246 -2.61 -17.69 3.76
N SER A 247 -3.88 -17.58 3.43
CA SER A 247 -4.92 -18.50 3.83
C SER A 247 -5.94 -18.65 2.70
N GLU A 248 -6.82 -19.62 2.83
CA GLU A 248 -8.04 -19.75 2.03
C GLU A 248 -9.20 -20.14 2.95
N LYS A 249 -10.40 -19.71 2.59
CA LYS A 249 -11.62 -20.21 3.25
C LYS A 249 -11.84 -21.65 2.82
N VAL A 250 -12.18 -22.52 3.77
CA VAL A 250 -12.43 -23.93 3.47
C VAL A 250 -13.91 -24.26 3.64
N PRO A 251 -14.52 -24.94 2.65
CA PRO A 251 -15.88 -25.44 2.78
C PRO A 251 -15.92 -26.63 3.73
N GLY A 252 -17.04 -26.82 4.39
CA GLY A 252 -17.31 -27.97 5.27
C GLY A 252 -17.81 -27.57 6.64
N ASP A 253 -18.43 -28.52 7.33
CA ASP A 253 -18.94 -28.36 8.68
C ASP A 253 -17.86 -28.85 9.66
N TYR A 254 -16.91 -27.98 9.97
CA TYR A 254 -15.92 -28.22 11.00
C TYR A 254 -16.51 -27.91 12.38
N ALA A 255 -16.17 -28.71 13.38
CA ALA A 255 -16.56 -28.50 14.76
C ALA A 255 -15.32 -28.21 15.61
N GLY A 256 -15.41 -27.20 16.45
CA GLY A 256 -14.32 -26.76 17.34
C GLY A 256 -14.58 -25.36 17.88
N VAL A 257 -13.66 -24.85 18.67
CA VAL A 257 -13.72 -23.48 19.18
C VAL A 257 -12.84 -22.55 18.34
N PRO A 258 -13.12 -21.25 18.28
CA PRO A 258 -12.29 -20.29 17.54
C PRO A 258 -10.81 -20.39 17.93
N GLY A 259 -9.93 -20.46 16.90
CA GLY A 259 -8.49 -20.64 17.05
C GLY A 259 -8.02 -22.09 17.13
N GLU A 260 -8.92 -23.07 17.25
CA GLU A 260 -8.57 -24.49 17.31
C GLU A 260 -8.16 -25.03 15.92
N ILE A 261 -7.10 -25.83 15.88
CA ILE A 261 -6.70 -26.59 14.70
C ILE A 261 -7.59 -27.84 14.63
N VAL A 262 -8.50 -27.86 13.66
CA VAL A 262 -9.52 -28.93 13.58
C VAL A 262 -9.23 -29.98 12.50
N ASP A 263 -8.34 -29.66 11.55
CA ASP A 263 -7.96 -30.58 10.48
C ASP A 263 -6.60 -30.19 9.89
N LEU A 264 -6.00 -31.12 9.12
CA LEU A 264 -4.74 -30.95 8.40
C LEU A 264 -4.95 -31.35 6.93
N ILE A 265 -5.12 -30.37 6.05
CA ILE A 265 -5.28 -30.67 4.62
C ILE A 265 -3.91 -31.01 4.02
N LYS A 266 -3.78 -32.25 3.51
CA LYS A 266 -2.57 -32.76 2.90
C LYS A 266 -2.05 -31.81 1.80
N LYS A 267 -0.76 -31.50 1.83
CA LYS A 267 -0.06 -30.58 0.92
C LYS A 267 -0.52 -29.11 0.97
N LYS A 268 -1.47 -28.75 1.82
CA LYS A 268 -1.90 -27.36 2.03
C LYS A 268 -1.45 -26.85 3.40
N GLY A 269 -2.09 -27.29 4.48
CA GLY A 269 -1.75 -26.82 5.79
C GLY A 269 -2.83 -27.08 6.85
N PRO A 270 -2.68 -26.49 8.06
CA PRO A 270 -3.63 -26.65 9.13
C PRO A 270 -4.91 -25.84 8.87
N VAL A 271 -6.04 -26.43 9.24
CA VAL A 271 -7.36 -25.79 9.23
C VAL A 271 -7.66 -25.26 10.61
N VAL A 272 -7.95 -23.97 10.69
CA VAL A 272 -8.24 -23.27 11.94
C VAL A 272 -9.71 -22.90 11.98
N MET A 273 -10.38 -23.23 13.08
CA MET A 273 -11.74 -22.77 13.35
C MET A 273 -11.78 -21.27 13.55
N THR A 274 -12.84 -20.67 13.05
CA THR A 274 -13.16 -19.26 13.27
C THR A 274 -14.53 -19.13 13.94
N GLY A 275 -14.97 -17.94 14.24
CA GLY A 275 -16.31 -17.74 14.83
C GLY A 275 -17.44 -18.27 13.94
N LYS A 276 -17.25 -18.30 12.63
CA LYS A 276 -18.15 -18.91 11.66
C LYS A 276 -17.36 -19.41 10.44
N GLY A 277 -17.31 -20.75 10.27
CA GLY A 277 -16.52 -21.41 9.24
C GLY A 277 -15.07 -21.61 9.65
N ALA A 278 -14.20 -21.93 8.71
CA ALA A 278 -12.79 -22.20 8.96
C ALA A 278 -11.90 -21.66 7.83
N VAL A 279 -10.63 -21.48 8.13
CA VAL A 279 -9.58 -21.10 7.16
C VAL A 279 -8.44 -22.10 7.18
N CYS A 280 -7.88 -22.42 6.03
CA CYS A 280 -6.64 -23.18 5.89
C CYS A 280 -5.46 -22.21 5.81
N ILE A 281 -4.44 -22.40 6.63
CA ILE A 281 -3.18 -21.61 6.57
C ILE A 281 -2.31 -22.20 5.46
N LEU A 282 -2.04 -21.39 4.43
CA LEU A 282 -1.25 -21.79 3.25
C LEU A 282 0.22 -21.38 3.33
N SER A 283 0.52 -20.27 4.02
CA SER A 283 1.88 -19.80 4.26
C SER A 283 1.98 -19.06 5.58
N ALA A 284 3.02 -19.38 6.36
CA ALA A 284 3.26 -18.76 7.65
C ALA A 284 4.75 -18.72 8.01
N LYS A 285 5.08 -17.90 9.00
CA LYS A 285 6.45 -17.72 9.50
C LYS A 285 6.48 -17.78 11.02
N PRO A 286 6.93 -18.90 11.61
CA PRO A 286 7.23 -18.95 13.03
C PRO A 286 8.36 -18.01 13.42
N GLU A 287 8.33 -17.53 14.65
CA GLU A 287 9.37 -16.66 15.19
C GLU A 287 10.77 -17.24 15.01
N GLY A 288 11.70 -16.42 14.50
CA GLY A 288 13.10 -16.83 14.25
C GLY A 288 13.30 -17.78 13.07
N LYS A 289 12.24 -18.11 12.31
CA LYS A 289 12.31 -18.96 11.12
C LYS A 289 12.09 -18.18 9.84
N ARG A 290 12.31 -18.84 8.68
CA ARG A 290 11.87 -18.34 7.37
C ARG A 290 10.35 -18.51 7.21
N GLU A 291 9.77 -17.81 6.26
CA GLU A 291 8.44 -18.14 5.76
C GLU A 291 8.46 -19.54 5.12
N MET A 292 7.40 -20.30 5.35
CA MET A 292 7.26 -21.66 4.85
C MET A 292 5.80 -21.96 4.48
N PRO A 293 5.58 -22.90 3.54
CA PRO A 293 4.23 -23.40 3.23
C PRO A 293 3.54 -24.00 4.43
N GLY A 294 2.20 -23.94 4.45
CA GLY A 294 1.38 -24.46 5.56
C GLY A 294 1.63 -25.94 5.88
N PHE A 295 1.91 -26.76 4.87
CA PHE A 295 2.22 -28.17 5.11
C PHE A 295 3.58 -28.38 5.82
N GLU A 296 4.54 -27.45 5.68
CA GLU A 296 5.81 -27.50 6.43
C GLU A 296 5.60 -27.13 7.92
N ILE A 297 4.60 -26.27 8.22
CA ILE A 297 4.18 -25.97 9.60
C ILE A 297 3.71 -27.25 10.31
N VAL A 298 2.95 -28.07 9.59
CA VAL A 298 2.46 -29.37 10.09
C VAL A 298 3.60 -30.38 10.22
N ASN A 299 4.38 -30.58 9.17
CA ASN A 299 5.49 -31.54 9.16
C ASN A 299 6.58 -31.19 10.19
N GLY A 300 6.75 -29.92 10.51
CA GLY A 300 7.66 -29.45 11.53
C GLY A 300 7.09 -29.48 12.95
N HIS A 301 5.87 -30.03 13.12
CA HIS A 301 5.16 -30.11 14.40
C HIS A 301 5.00 -28.77 15.13
N TYR A 302 4.89 -27.66 14.36
CA TYR A 302 4.57 -26.34 14.94
C TYR A 302 3.11 -26.26 15.37
N LEU A 303 2.22 -26.96 14.65
CA LEU A 303 0.78 -27.05 14.90
C LEU A 303 0.29 -28.48 14.66
N ASN A 304 -0.57 -28.97 15.57
CA ASN A 304 -1.21 -30.24 15.51
C ASN A 304 -2.72 -30.08 15.68
N VAL A 305 -3.51 -31.09 15.30
CA VAL A 305 -4.96 -31.08 15.59
C VAL A 305 -5.20 -31.03 17.11
N GLY A 306 -6.10 -30.12 17.52
CA GLY A 306 -6.40 -29.84 18.92
C GLY A 306 -5.59 -28.70 19.52
N ASP A 307 -4.50 -28.23 18.86
CA ASP A 307 -3.79 -27.02 19.29
C ASP A 307 -4.70 -25.79 19.12
N ARG A 308 -4.43 -24.73 19.90
CA ARG A 308 -5.18 -23.47 19.84
C ARG A 308 -4.23 -22.28 19.66
N LEU A 309 -4.60 -21.42 18.69
CA LEU A 309 -3.91 -20.18 18.33
C LEU A 309 -4.48 -18.96 19.06
#